data_432904410f7ad50f4cd38c0bf0f37afe
#
_entry.id   432904410f7ad50f4cd38c0bf0f37afe
#
_cell.length_a   1.000
_cell.length_b   1.000
_cell.length_c   1.000
_cell.angle_alpha   90.00
_cell.angle_beta   90.00
_cell.angle_gamma   90.00
#
_symmetry.space_group_name_H-M   'P 1'
#
loop_
_entity.id
_entity.type
_entity.pdbx_description
1 polymer ?
#
loop_
_entity_poly.entity_id
_entity_poly.type
_entity_poly.pdbx_seq_one_letter_code
_entity_poly.pdbx_strand_id
1 'polypeptide(L)'
;MPPRIVYLATADARGHLMRAQLVAHSLRATGASVQVLTTSDEGARFLAGFGIEAPVLSRHYAVQFDREQNMLRRETDRNVAHYVFRPGRMLRDILRLRAWFRDADLVVNDSFHPALLFMGWMPGWRRKVVHVYGASLRHALETNFSGRMPAWMAGIFGRIVAWQIDRSRARIAHDFAYGAPQDDGRGGHRLATPVAVMGADTEAHDDLAPQAAVYLNPHFQESALADGLERGLADARVPAHLVGEGYAQRAGWHAQDEHWIEMAARSAFIVSAPGMAALSIAAVYRKPILLLLTDQPEQAINAQRAAHLGLHHRIAVWQGRTGDFARAVTTAASELLALADSGNAHQAAQEGREAAIARLQHWTVLLHDLAAEKPTR
;
A
#
# COMPACT_ATOMS: atom_id res chain seq x y z
N MET A 1 6.55 10.90 -29.27
CA MET A 1 7.18 11.37 -28.03
C MET A 1 6.82 10.40 -26.92
N PRO A 2 7.69 10.13 -25.96
CA PRO A 2 7.36 9.27 -24.86
C PRO A 2 6.16 9.85 -24.07
N PRO A 3 5.25 9.00 -23.57
CA PRO A 3 4.11 9.48 -22.80
C PRO A 3 4.56 10.12 -21.48
N ARG A 4 3.90 11.22 -21.09
CA ARG A 4 4.20 11.97 -19.87
C ARG A 4 3.14 11.67 -18.83
N ILE A 5 3.53 11.05 -17.74
CA ILE A 5 2.63 10.60 -16.67
C ILE A 5 2.97 11.36 -15.38
N VAL A 6 1.98 11.95 -14.76
CA VAL A 6 2.07 12.50 -13.39
C VAL A 6 1.40 11.52 -12.44
N TYR A 7 2.10 11.08 -11.42
CA TYR A 7 1.61 10.12 -10.43
C TYR A 7 1.57 10.79 -9.04
N LEU A 8 0.39 11.05 -8.52
CA LEU A 8 0.21 11.57 -7.16
C LEU A 8 -0.05 10.42 -6.20
N ALA A 9 0.91 10.16 -5.32
CA ALA A 9 0.80 9.24 -4.20
C ALA A 9 0.64 10.00 -2.90
N THR A 10 -0.42 9.72 -2.13
CA THR A 10 -0.51 10.29 -0.79
C THR A 10 0.43 9.55 0.16
N ALA A 11 1.00 10.29 1.10
CA ALA A 11 2.03 9.79 2.00
C ALA A 11 1.49 9.04 3.22
N ASP A 12 0.18 8.93 3.36
CA ASP A 12 -0.46 8.49 4.60
C ASP A 12 -0.34 6.99 4.87
N ALA A 13 -0.10 6.21 3.82
CA ALA A 13 0.16 4.79 3.96
C ALA A 13 1.32 4.37 3.06
N ARG A 14 2.31 3.67 3.61
CA ARG A 14 3.47 3.15 2.87
C ARG A 14 3.05 2.36 1.62
N GLY A 15 1.88 1.73 1.63
CA GLY A 15 1.35 1.00 0.47
C GLY A 15 1.17 1.85 -0.78
N HIS A 16 0.75 3.11 -0.67
CA HIS A 16 0.62 4.04 -1.81
C HIS A 16 1.98 4.46 -2.36
N LEU A 17 2.93 4.75 -1.46
CA LEU A 17 4.29 5.13 -1.84
C LEU A 17 5.04 3.97 -2.50
N MET A 18 4.92 2.76 -1.95
CA MET A 18 5.50 1.55 -2.55
C MET A 18 4.91 1.28 -3.93
N ARG A 19 3.60 1.38 -4.10
CA ARG A 19 2.98 1.23 -5.41
C ARG A 19 3.47 2.29 -6.39
N ALA A 20 3.53 3.55 -5.97
CA ALA A 20 4.03 4.64 -6.80
C ALA A 20 5.47 4.40 -7.26
N GLN A 21 6.35 3.95 -6.34
CA GLN A 21 7.73 3.61 -6.63
C GLN A 21 7.82 2.49 -7.67
N LEU A 22 7.15 1.35 -7.45
CA LEU A 22 7.17 0.20 -8.35
C LEU A 22 6.67 0.55 -9.74
N VAL A 23 5.50 1.21 -9.81
CA VAL A 23 4.87 1.57 -11.08
C VAL A 23 5.68 2.64 -11.82
N ALA A 24 6.23 3.65 -11.11
CA ALA A 24 7.03 4.69 -11.73
C ALA A 24 8.33 4.13 -12.33
N HIS A 25 9.03 3.24 -11.62
CA HIS A 25 10.22 2.58 -12.16
C HIS A 25 9.90 1.73 -13.39
N SER A 26 8.84 0.94 -13.32
CA SER A 26 8.42 0.08 -14.44
C SER A 26 8.01 0.89 -15.67
N LEU A 27 7.25 1.99 -15.50
CA LEU A 27 6.89 2.90 -16.58
C LEU A 27 8.11 3.60 -17.19
N ARG A 28 9.07 4.02 -16.37
CA ARG A 28 10.33 4.63 -16.86
C ARG A 28 11.13 3.63 -17.67
N ALA A 29 11.17 2.36 -17.27
CA ALA A 29 11.83 1.29 -18.02
C ALA A 29 11.19 1.06 -19.40
N THR A 30 9.91 1.37 -19.62
CA THR A 30 9.26 1.37 -20.94
C THR A 30 9.43 2.66 -21.73
N GLY A 31 10.23 3.59 -21.21
CA GLY A 31 10.53 4.86 -21.88
C GLY A 31 9.55 5.99 -21.55
N ALA A 32 8.56 5.80 -20.68
CA ALA A 32 7.67 6.87 -20.26
C ALA A 32 8.37 7.90 -19.37
N SER A 33 8.00 9.18 -19.49
CA SER A 33 8.42 10.23 -18.57
C SER A 33 7.46 10.26 -17.39
N VAL A 34 7.93 9.91 -16.19
CA VAL A 34 7.08 9.84 -15.00
C VAL A 34 7.55 10.82 -13.94
N GLN A 35 6.67 11.76 -13.58
CA GLN A 35 6.84 12.65 -12.44
C GLN A 35 5.96 12.17 -11.28
N VAL A 36 6.58 11.82 -10.16
CA VAL A 36 5.86 11.47 -8.94
C VAL A 36 5.68 12.72 -8.09
N LEU A 37 4.48 12.91 -7.54
CA LEU A 37 4.14 13.93 -6.55
C LEU A 37 3.69 13.23 -5.27
N THR A 38 3.87 13.88 -4.12
CA THR A 38 3.42 13.38 -2.82
C THR A 38 2.76 14.47 -1.99
N THR A 39 2.24 14.12 -0.81
CA THR A 39 1.53 15.04 0.09
C THR A 39 2.24 15.27 1.43
N SER A 40 3.42 14.68 1.65
CA SER A 40 4.20 14.92 2.86
C SER A 40 5.71 14.89 2.62
N ASP A 41 6.46 15.52 3.53
CA ASP A 41 7.92 15.48 3.52
C ASP A 41 8.44 14.05 3.83
N GLU A 42 7.71 13.26 4.60
CA GLU A 42 8.03 11.84 4.85
C GLU A 42 7.88 10.99 3.60
N GLY A 43 6.81 11.22 2.84
CA GLY A 43 6.61 10.56 1.56
C GLY A 43 7.70 10.92 0.55
N ALA A 44 8.11 12.20 0.53
CA ALA A 44 9.22 12.63 -0.32
C ALA A 44 10.55 11.96 0.06
N ARG A 45 10.87 11.90 1.37
CA ARG A 45 12.06 11.20 1.87
C ARG A 45 12.04 9.70 1.56
N PHE A 46 10.89 9.05 1.76
CA PHE A 46 10.73 7.63 1.43
C PHE A 46 11.01 7.36 -0.06
N LEU A 47 10.40 8.15 -0.96
CA LEU A 47 10.58 8.00 -2.41
C LEU A 47 12.02 8.33 -2.84
N ALA A 48 12.67 9.30 -2.17
CA ALA A 48 14.08 9.62 -2.41
C ALA A 48 15.02 8.44 -2.11
N GLY A 49 14.70 7.59 -1.13
CA GLY A 49 15.42 6.34 -0.86
C GLY A 49 15.41 5.35 -2.04
N PHE A 50 14.44 5.49 -2.95
CA PHE A 50 14.36 4.72 -4.21
C PHE A 50 14.78 5.55 -5.44
N GLY A 51 15.51 6.65 -5.27
CA GLY A 51 15.96 7.49 -6.37
C GLY A 51 14.83 8.27 -7.07
N ILE A 52 13.69 8.47 -6.42
CA ILE A 52 12.56 9.22 -6.96
C ILE A 52 12.44 10.58 -6.28
N GLU A 53 12.71 11.64 -7.03
CA GLU A 53 12.40 13.00 -6.59
C GLU A 53 10.89 13.25 -6.70
N ALA A 54 10.23 13.48 -5.55
CA ALA A 54 8.79 13.67 -5.47
C ALA A 54 8.45 14.99 -4.76
N PRO A 55 8.16 16.07 -5.50
CA PRO A 55 7.71 17.34 -4.92
C PRO A 55 6.44 17.17 -4.07
N VAL A 56 6.39 17.89 -2.94
CA VAL A 56 5.23 17.90 -2.06
C VAL A 56 4.19 18.89 -2.60
N LEU A 57 3.07 18.35 -3.09
CA LEU A 57 1.99 19.16 -3.63
C LEU A 57 1.29 19.98 -2.54
N SER A 58 0.94 19.31 -1.44
CA SER A 58 0.13 19.89 -0.36
C SER A 58 0.37 19.12 0.93
N ARG A 59 0.72 19.85 2.01
CA ARG A 59 0.92 19.27 3.35
C ARG A 59 -0.38 19.15 4.16
N HIS A 60 -1.49 19.60 3.62
CA HIS A 60 -2.74 19.72 4.35
C HIS A 60 -3.59 18.44 4.40
N TYR A 61 -3.15 17.41 3.69
CA TYR A 61 -3.82 16.11 3.59
C TYR A 61 -3.09 15.00 4.37
N ALA A 62 -2.20 15.36 5.27
CA ALA A 62 -1.44 14.40 6.06
C ALA A 62 -2.30 13.82 7.20
N VAL A 63 -2.24 12.49 7.37
CA VAL A 63 -2.73 11.81 8.56
C VAL A 63 -1.98 12.33 9.77
N GLN A 64 -2.69 12.54 10.87
CA GLN A 64 -2.08 12.93 12.14
C GLN A 64 -1.85 11.70 13.01
N PHE A 65 -0.69 11.65 13.63
CA PHE A 65 -0.30 10.58 14.54
C PHE A 65 -0.02 11.17 15.93
N ASP A 66 -0.28 10.41 16.99
CA ASP A 66 0.15 10.74 18.34
C ASP A 66 1.67 10.51 18.52
N ARG A 67 2.16 10.71 19.75
CA ARG A 67 3.59 10.47 20.06
C ARG A 67 3.97 9.00 19.98
N GLU A 68 3.01 8.10 20.16
CA GLU A 68 3.12 6.65 20.05
C GLU A 68 2.83 6.17 18.61
N GLN A 69 2.67 7.11 17.65
CA GLN A 69 2.40 6.85 16.23
C GLN A 69 1.07 6.11 15.95
N ASN A 70 0.13 6.17 16.88
CA ASN A 70 -1.23 5.76 16.59
C ASN A 70 -1.94 6.85 15.78
N MET A 71 -2.72 6.43 14.79
CA MET A 71 -3.47 7.36 13.95
C MET A 71 -4.52 8.13 14.78
N LEU A 72 -4.34 9.42 14.92
CA LEU A 72 -5.32 10.32 15.53
C LEU A 72 -6.48 10.56 14.57
N ARG A 73 -7.45 9.64 14.56
CA ARG A 73 -8.60 9.69 13.64
C ARG A 73 -9.32 11.02 13.66
N ARG A 74 -9.65 11.56 14.86
CA ARG A 74 -10.39 12.81 14.99
C ARG A 74 -9.64 14.02 14.38
N GLU A 75 -8.33 14.05 14.56
CA GLU A 75 -7.49 15.13 14.04
C GLU A 75 -7.26 15.00 12.54
N THR A 76 -7.05 13.77 12.07
CA THR A 76 -6.99 13.44 10.64
C THR A 76 -8.27 13.84 9.93
N ASP A 77 -9.44 13.44 10.46
CA ASP A 77 -10.75 13.80 9.91
C ASP A 77 -10.99 15.32 9.93
N ARG A 78 -10.57 15.98 11.00
CA ARG A 78 -10.63 17.45 11.09
C ARG A 78 -9.78 18.12 10.02
N ASN A 79 -8.59 17.58 9.72
CA ASN A 79 -7.74 18.09 8.64
C ASN A 79 -8.37 17.88 7.27
N VAL A 80 -8.91 16.68 7.01
CA VAL A 80 -9.62 16.38 5.78
C VAL A 80 -10.87 17.25 5.63
N ALA A 81 -11.67 17.39 6.69
CA ALA A 81 -12.82 18.27 6.70
C ALA A 81 -12.40 19.74 6.47
N HIS A 82 -11.36 20.23 7.14
CA HIS A 82 -10.82 21.56 6.90
C HIS A 82 -10.32 21.78 5.48
N TYR A 83 -9.78 20.75 4.83
CA TYR A 83 -9.37 20.84 3.43
C TYR A 83 -10.59 20.95 2.51
N VAL A 84 -11.59 20.11 2.72
CA VAL A 84 -12.82 20.07 1.89
C VAL A 84 -13.68 21.34 2.10
N PHE A 85 -13.82 21.81 3.34
CA PHE A 85 -14.64 22.99 3.67
C PHE A 85 -13.92 24.33 3.53
N ARG A 86 -12.62 24.34 3.21
CA ARG A 86 -11.86 25.56 2.89
C ARG A 86 -11.48 25.60 1.41
N PRO A 87 -12.38 26.04 0.53
CA PRO A 87 -12.19 25.96 -0.93
C PRO A 87 -10.91 26.64 -1.43
N GLY A 88 -10.40 27.64 -0.70
CA GLY A 88 -9.15 28.32 -1.06
C GLY A 88 -7.91 27.44 -1.02
N ARG A 89 -7.87 26.38 -0.19
CA ARG A 89 -6.76 25.40 -0.17
C ARG A 89 -6.83 24.47 -1.38
N MET A 90 -8.00 23.92 -1.65
CA MET A 90 -8.23 23.08 -2.82
C MET A 90 -7.98 23.86 -4.12
N LEU A 91 -8.43 25.12 -4.20
CA LEU A 91 -8.18 25.98 -5.35
C LEU A 91 -6.68 26.22 -5.57
N ARG A 92 -5.91 26.45 -4.49
CA ARG A 92 -4.45 26.58 -4.58
C ARG A 92 -3.79 25.33 -5.13
N ASP A 93 -4.21 24.15 -4.70
CA ASP A 93 -3.68 22.89 -5.21
C ASP A 93 -4.06 22.65 -6.67
N ILE A 94 -5.30 23.00 -7.07
CA ILE A 94 -5.72 23.00 -8.46
C ILE A 94 -4.84 23.92 -9.31
N LEU A 95 -4.54 25.13 -8.83
CA LEU A 95 -3.67 26.07 -9.55
C LEU A 95 -2.24 25.53 -9.69
N ARG A 96 -1.69 24.87 -8.65
CA ARG A 96 -0.39 24.20 -8.72
C ARG A 96 -0.39 23.03 -9.71
N LEU A 97 -1.44 22.20 -9.69
CA LEU A 97 -1.59 21.06 -10.58
C LEU A 97 -1.78 21.48 -12.05
N ARG A 98 -2.31 22.66 -12.35
CA ARG A 98 -2.51 23.12 -13.75
C ARG A 98 -1.24 23.08 -14.59
N ALA A 99 -0.09 23.42 -14.01
CA ALA A 99 1.19 23.34 -14.73
C ALA A 99 1.51 21.90 -15.14
N TRP A 100 1.33 20.95 -14.21
CA TRP A 100 1.54 19.53 -14.48
C TRP A 100 0.54 18.97 -15.48
N PHE A 101 -0.73 19.36 -15.40
CA PHE A 101 -1.78 18.93 -16.34
C PHE A 101 -1.55 19.38 -17.78
N ARG A 102 -0.93 20.55 -17.96
CA ARG A 102 -0.65 21.06 -19.31
C ARG A 102 0.24 20.10 -20.09
N ASP A 103 1.28 19.62 -19.43
CA ASP A 103 2.34 18.83 -20.04
C ASP A 103 2.17 17.32 -19.90
N ALA A 104 1.20 16.86 -19.07
CA ALA A 104 0.91 15.45 -18.87
C ALA A 104 -0.08 14.91 -19.89
N ASP A 105 0.14 13.67 -20.33
CA ASP A 105 -0.82 12.86 -21.09
C ASP A 105 -1.78 12.13 -20.13
N LEU A 106 -1.27 11.73 -18.95
CA LEU A 106 -2.04 11.04 -17.91
C LEU A 106 -1.68 11.58 -16.52
N VAL A 107 -2.69 11.66 -15.64
CA VAL A 107 -2.52 12.04 -14.22
C VAL A 107 -3.17 10.97 -13.35
N VAL A 108 -2.36 10.25 -12.59
CA VAL A 108 -2.81 9.19 -11.69
C VAL A 108 -3.05 9.76 -10.30
N ASN A 109 -4.26 9.60 -9.79
CA ASN A 109 -4.67 9.97 -8.44
C ASN A 109 -4.73 8.70 -7.56
N ASP A 110 -3.62 8.38 -6.94
CA ASP A 110 -3.54 7.25 -6.03
C ASP A 110 -3.81 7.72 -4.60
N SER A 111 -5.04 7.50 -4.15
CA SER A 111 -5.59 7.83 -2.84
C SER A 111 -6.52 9.05 -2.75
N PHE A 112 -7.16 9.40 -3.83
CA PHE A 112 -8.28 10.36 -3.85
C PHE A 112 -7.98 11.76 -3.32
N HIS A 113 -6.85 12.34 -3.73
CA HIS A 113 -6.62 13.75 -3.44
C HIS A 113 -7.81 14.61 -3.96
N PRO A 114 -8.47 15.43 -3.11
CA PRO A 114 -9.71 16.11 -3.47
C PRO A 114 -9.60 17.04 -4.69
N ALA A 115 -8.43 17.70 -4.87
CA ALA A 115 -8.20 18.51 -6.05
C ALA A 115 -8.27 17.69 -7.34
N LEU A 116 -7.69 16.47 -7.34
CA LEU A 116 -7.75 15.57 -8.50
C LEU A 116 -9.12 14.92 -8.67
N LEU A 117 -9.87 14.67 -7.59
CA LEU A 117 -11.28 14.27 -7.69
C LEU A 117 -12.09 15.34 -8.43
N PHE A 118 -11.92 16.61 -8.02
CA PHE A 118 -12.57 17.74 -8.68
C PHE A 118 -12.14 17.87 -10.14
N MET A 119 -10.85 17.86 -10.44
CA MET A 119 -10.32 17.98 -11.80
C MET A 119 -10.72 16.79 -12.67
N GLY A 120 -10.82 15.59 -12.09
CA GLY A 120 -11.15 14.35 -12.80
C GLY A 120 -12.55 14.28 -13.36
N TRP A 121 -13.52 15.08 -12.90
CA TRP A 121 -14.85 15.15 -13.49
C TRP A 121 -15.05 16.38 -14.40
N MET A 122 -14.21 17.39 -14.29
CA MET A 122 -14.29 18.62 -15.08
C MET A 122 -13.98 18.35 -16.57
N PRO A 123 -14.78 18.85 -17.51
CA PRO A 123 -14.64 18.55 -18.94
C PRO A 123 -13.24 18.79 -19.51
N GLY A 124 -12.53 19.83 -19.04
CA GLY A 124 -11.19 20.16 -19.53
C GLY A 124 -10.07 19.22 -19.06
N TRP A 125 -10.26 18.53 -17.94
CA TRP A 125 -9.22 17.70 -17.31
C TRP A 125 -9.57 16.22 -17.18
N ARG A 126 -10.86 15.85 -17.19
CA ARG A 126 -11.33 14.47 -16.98
C ARG A 126 -10.65 13.45 -17.89
N ARG A 127 -10.26 13.87 -19.10
CA ARG A 127 -9.62 13.00 -20.09
C ARG A 127 -8.21 12.56 -19.72
N LYS A 128 -7.62 13.16 -18.70
CA LYS A 128 -6.27 12.86 -18.22
C LYS A 128 -6.23 12.15 -16.87
N VAL A 129 -7.30 12.20 -16.07
CA VAL A 129 -7.28 11.71 -14.69
C VAL A 129 -7.69 10.25 -14.61
N VAL A 130 -6.86 9.46 -13.93
CA VAL A 130 -7.12 8.07 -13.55
C VAL A 130 -7.14 7.97 -12.04
N HIS A 131 -8.19 7.40 -11.46
CA HIS A 131 -8.27 7.15 -10.03
C HIS A 131 -7.85 5.72 -9.70
N VAL A 132 -6.98 5.58 -8.69
CA VAL A 132 -6.52 4.30 -8.15
C VAL A 132 -7.02 4.13 -6.72
N TYR A 133 -7.62 3.00 -6.40
CA TYR A 133 -8.19 2.73 -5.08
C TYR A 133 -8.24 1.25 -4.73
N GLY A 134 -8.20 0.97 -3.43
CA GLY A 134 -8.44 -0.38 -2.92
C GLY A 134 -9.89 -0.81 -3.11
N ALA A 135 -10.14 -2.09 -3.36
CA ALA A 135 -11.49 -2.64 -3.56
C ALA A 135 -12.46 -2.37 -2.40
N SER A 136 -11.95 -2.15 -1.19
CA SER A 136 -12.72 -1.80 0.00
C SER A 136 -13.16 -0.34 0.08
N LEU A 137 -12.87 0.51 -0.92
CA LEU A 137 -13.14 1.94 -0.85
C LEU A 137 -14.59 2.28 -0.51
N ARG A 138 -15.56 1.60 -1.16
CA ARG A 138 -16.97 1.88 -0.90
C ARG A 138 -17.32 1.62 0.56
N HIS A 139 -16.85 0.50 1.09
CA HIS A 139 -17.02 0.15 2.51
C HIS A 139 -16.27 1.13 3.42
N ALA A 140 -15.06 1.53 3.06
CA ALA A 140 -14.28 2.53 3.81
C ALA A 140 -14.97 3.90 3.85
N LEU A 141 -15.55 4.36 2.75
CA LEU A 141 -16.34 5.60 2.72
C LEU A 141 -17.58 5.52 3.62
N GLU A 142 -18.30 4.40 3.60
CA GLU A 142 -19.46 4.17 4.45
C GLU A 142 -19.07 4.14 5.94
N THR A 143 -17.99 3.44 6.28
CA THR A 143 -17.52 3.25 7.66
C THR A 143 -16.85 4.51 8.24
N ASN A 144 -16.08 5.24 7.44
CA ASN A 144 -15.37 6.44 7.91
C ASN A 144 -16.32 7.58 8.28
N PHE A 145 -17.52 7.63 7.72
CA PHE A 145 -18.51 8.66 8.03
C PHE A 145 -19.58 8.20 9.04
N SER A 146 -19.62 6.92 9.42
CA SER A 146 -20.58 6.41 10.40
C SER A 146 -20.35 7.03 11.78
N GLY A 147 -21.40 7.61 12.35
CA GLY A 147 -21.38 8.28 13.66
C GLY A 147 -20.77 9.70 13.68
N ARG A 148 -20.31 10.24 12.53
CA ARG A 148 -19.65 11.57 12.44
C ARG A 148 -20.49 12.60 11.71
N MET A 149 -21.36 12.15 10.83
CA MET A 149 -22.35 12.96 10.15
C MET A 149 -23.63 12.14 9.99
N PRO A 150 -24.79 12.79 9.81
CA PRO A 150 -26.04 12.07 9.52
C PRO A 150 -25.87 11.12 8.33
N ALA A 151 -26.39 9.90 8.42
CA ALA A 151 -26.22 8.85 7.40
C ALA A 151 -26.62 9.33 5.98
N TRP A 152 -27.64 10.18 5.87
CA TRP A 152 -28.08 10.75 4.59
C TRP A 152 -27.00 11.69 3.98
N MET A 153 -26.28 12.47 4.80
CA MET A 153 -25.18 13.31 4.33
C MET A 153 -23.99 12.47 3.87
N ALA A 154 -23.63 11.43 4.62
CA ALA A 154 -22.60 10.48 4.24
C ALA A 154 -22.94 9.80 2.90
N GLY A 155 -24.21 9.41 2.73
CA GLY A 155 -24.71 8.83 1.47
C GLY A 155 -24.63 9.80 0.29
N ILE A 156 -24.97 11.07 0.47
CA ILE A 156 -24.84 12.10 -0.56
C ILE A 156 -23.36 12.30 -0.93
N PHE A 157 -22.51 12.46 0.06
CA PHE A 157 -21.06 12.63 -0.17
C PHE A 157 -20.47 11.43 -0.91
N GLY A 158 -20.78 10.21 -0.48
CA GLY A 158 -20.34 8.99 -1.17
C GLY A 158 -20.79 8.92 -2.63
N ARG A 159 -22.05 9.33 -2.93
CA ARG A 159 -22.55 9.41 -4.31
C ARG A 159 -21.83 10.46 -5.13
N ILE A 160 -21.52 11.63 -4.55
CA ILE A 160 -20.76 12.68 -5.25
C ILE A 160 -19.36 12.16 -5.58
N VAL A 161 -18.66 11.55 -4.63
CA VAL A 161 -17.32 10.98 -4.86
C VAL A 161 -17.37 9.88 -5.93
N ALA A 162 -18.32 8.95 -5.84
CA ALA A 162 -18.50 7.89 -6.81
C ALA A 162 -18.76 8.47 -8.22
N TRP A 163 -19.63 9.47 -8.31
CA TRP A 163 -19.91 10.13 -9.58
C TRP A 163 -18.69 10.86 -10.16
N GLN A 164 -17.86 11.52 -9.32
CA GLN A 164 -16.61 12.14 -9.76
C GLN A 164 -15.62 11.09 -10.32
N ILE A 165 -15.52 9.95 -9.65
CA ILE A 165 -14.68 8.84 -10.09
C ILE A 165 -15.17 8.27 -11.42
N ASP A 166 -16.47 8.04 -11.57
CA ASP A 166 -17.06 7.48 -12.78
C ASP A 166 -16.94 8.40 -14.00
N ARG A 167 -16.75 9.70 -13.79
CA ARG A 167 -16.56 10.70 -14.85
C ARG A 167 -15.11 10.87 -15.30
N SER A 168 -14.15 10.33 -14.56
CA SER A 168 -12.73 10.39 -14.93
C SER A 168 -12.44 9.56 -16.19
N ARG A 169 -11.21 9.64 -16.70
CA ARG A 169 -10.76 8.85 -17.85
C ARG A 169 -10.84 7.35 -17.59
N ALA A 170 -10.31 6.94 -16.45
CA ALA A 170 -10.36 5.55 -16.00
C ALA A 170 -10.33 5.48 -14.46
N ARG A 171 -10.73 4.33 -13.97
CA ARG A 171 -10.72 3.97 -12.56
C ARG A 171 -10.12 2.59 -12.37
N ILE A 172 -9.13 2.48 -11.50
CA ILE A 172 -8.43 1.23 -11.23
C ILE A 172 -8.71 0.81 -9.79
N ALA A 173 -9.52 -0.23 -9.63
CA ALA A 173 -9.68 -0.91 -8.35
C ALA A 173 -8.58 -1.95 -8.20
N HIS A 174 -7.89 -1.99 -7.06
CA HIS A 174 -6.88 -3.00 -6.81
C HIS A 174 -7.12 -3.77 -5.51
N ASP A 175 -6.69 -5.02 -5.50
CA ASP A 175 -6.83 -5.91 -4.35
C ASP A 175 -5.78 -7.03 -4.38
N PHE A 176 -5.42 -7.52 -3.19
CA PHE A 176 -4.56 -8.70 -3.09
C PHE A 176 -5.25 -9.98 -3.59
N ALA A 177 -6.58 -9.99 -3.56
CA ALA A 177 -7.43 -11.10 -3.98
C ALA A 177 -7.70 -11.16 -5.48
N TYR A 178 -7.39 -10.10 -6.22
CA TYR A 178 -7.64 -10.10 -7.66
C TYR A 178 -6.62 -10.98 -8.39
N GLY A 179 -7.12 -11.78 -9.32
CA GLY A 179 -6.32 -12.60 -10.24
C GLY A 179 -5.99 -11.86 -11.53
N ALA A 180 -6.41 -12.43 -12.67
CA ALA A 180 -6.22 -11.82 -13.98
C ALA A 180 -6.88 -10.43 -14.07
N PRO A 181 -6.31 -9.50 -14.85
CA PRO A 181 -6.89 -8.20 -15.10
C PRO A 181 -8.31 -8.30 -15.66
N GLN A 182 -9.18 -7.41 -15.22
CA GLN A 182 -10.56 -7.31 -15.73
C GLN A 182 -10.83 -5.88 -16.15
N ASP A 183 -11.54 -5.72 -17.27
CA ASP A 183 -12.01 -4.45 -17.78
C ASP A 183 -13.56 -4.51 -17.90
N ASP A 184 -14.23 -3.45 -17.46
CA ASP A 184 -15.70 -3.33 -17.55
C ASP A 184 -16.18 -2.71 -18.88
N GLY A 185 -15.26 -2.41 -19.80
CA GLY A 185 -15.54 -1.74 -21.08
C GLY A 185 -16.01 -0.29 -20.93
N ARG A 186 -15.98 0.27 -19.72
CA ARG A 186 -16.43 1.63 -19.39
C ARG A 186 -15.35 2.43 -18.63
N GLY A 187 -14.08 2.03 -18.81
CA GLY A 187 -12.93 2.64 -18.15
C GLY A 187 -12.74 2.19 -16.69
N GLY A 188 -13.40 1.13 -16.27
CA GLY A 188 -13.20 0.51 -14.96
C GLY A 188 -12.33 -0.74 -15.07
N HIS A 189 -11.19 -0.73 -14.39
CA HIS A 189 -10.24 -1.83 -14.41
C HIS A 189 -10.07 -2.42 -13.01
N ARG A 190 -9.93 -3.73 -12.93
CA ARG A 190 -9.58 -4.45 -11.69
C ARG A 190 -8.23 -5.10 -11.87
N LEU A 191 -7.27 -4.74 -11.04
CA LEU A 191 -5.91 -5.25 -11.09
C LEU A 191 -5.50 -5.82 -9.73
N ALA A 192 -4.72 -6.89 -9.75
CA ALA A 192 -4.04 -7.35 -8.54
C ALA A 192 -3.08 -6.25 -8.04
N THR A 193 -2.97 -6.06 -6.73
CA THR A 193 -2.03 -5.11 -6.15
C THR A 193 -0.60 -5.46 -6.57
N PRO A 194 0.19 -4.51 -7.12
CA PRO A 194 1.57 -4.78 -7.48
C PRO A 194 2.41 -4.96 -6.22
N VAL A 195 3.38 -5.82 -6.29
CA VAL A 195 4.33 -6.12 -5.20
C VAL A 195 5.76 -5.95 -5.69
N ALA A 196 6.68 -5.79 -4.76
CA ALA A 196 8.10 -5.76 -5.09
C ALA A 196 8.53 -7.08 -5.72
N VAL A 197 9.42 -6.99 -6.71
CA VAL A 197 9.94 -8.13 -7.46
C VAL A 197 11.28 -8.52 -6.86
N MET A 198 11.42 -9.78 -6.48
CA MET A 198 12.69 -10.35 -6.04
C MET A 198 13.74 -10.26 -7.16
N GLY A 199 14.99 -9.96 -6.83
CA GLY A 199 16.11 -9.92 -7.78
C GLY A 199 16.32 -11.24 -8.53
N ALA A 200 16.94 -11.17 -9.71
CA ALA A 200 17.20 -12.35 -10.53
C ALA A 200 18.40 -13.16 -10.03
N ASP A 201 19.43 -12.49 -9.50
CA ASP A 201 20.76 -13.05 -9.26
C ASP A 201 20.96 -13.47 -7.78
N THR A 202 19.92 -13.79 -7.09
CA THR A 202 20.05 -14.28 -5.72
C THR A 202 20.52 -15.73 -5.76
N GLU A 203 21.82 -15.92 -6.10
CA GLU A 203 22.47 -17.19 -5.81
C GLU A 203 22.25 -17.58 -4.36
N ALA A 204 21.91 -18.85 -4.18
CA ALA A 204 21.52 -19.40 -2.91
C ALA A 204 22.63 -19.22 -1.85
N HIS A 205 22.50 -18.20 -1.01
CA HIS A 205 23.04 -18.27 0.33
C HIS A 205 22.01 -19.05 1.17
N ASP A 206 21.85 -20.33 0.82
CA ASP A 206 20.84 -21.22 1.39
C ASP A 206 21.07 -21.50 2.89
N ASP A 207 22.28 -21.25 3.38
CA ASP A 207 22.66 -21.66 4.75
C ASP A 207 22.18 -20.73 5.86
N LEU A 208 21.58 -19.56 5.55
CA LEU A 208 21.19 -18.56 6.55
C LEU A 208 19.85 -17.85 6.27
N ALA A 209 18.97 -18.44 5.47
CA ALA A 209 17.65 -17.84 5.26
C ALA A 209 16.89 -17.75 6.61
N PRO A 210 16.42 -16.57 7.04
CA PRO A 210 15.65 -16.45 8.26
C PRO A 210 14.37 -17.26 8.14
N GLN A 211 13.96 -17.92 9.23
CA GLN A 211 12.70 -18.64 9.23
C GLN A 211 11.51 -17.68 9.23
N ALA A 212 11.68 -16.44 9.71
CA ALA A 212 10.66 -15.40 9.63
C ALA A 212 11.21 -14.09 9.06
N ALA A 213 10.51 -13.49 8.10
CA ALA A 213 10.75 -12.14 7.63
C ALA A 213 9.72 -11.19 8.23
N VAL A 214 10.18 -10.28 9.08
CA VAL A 214 9.34 -9.31 9.79
C VAL A 214 9.40 -7.97 9.09
N TYR A 215 8.23 -7.39 8.81
CA TYR A 215 8.11 -6.00 8.37
C TYR A 215 7.03 -5.28 9.17
N LEU A 216 7.44 -4.29 9.94
CA LEU A 216 6.54 -3.41 10.68
C LEU A 216 6.64 -1.99 10.15
N ASN A 217 5.51 -1.45 9.72
CA ASN A 217 5.44 -0.09 9.19
C ASN A 217 5.76 0.95 10.29
N PRO A 218 6.04 2.21 9.94
CA PRO A 218 6.46 3.24 10.92
C PRO A 218 5.47 3.54 12.04
N HIS A 219 4.24 3.04 11.94
CA HIS A 219 3.22 3.21 12.99
C HIS A 219 3.42 2.26 14.18
N PHE A 220 4.29 1.26 14.02
CA PHE A 220 4.70 0.39 15.11
C PHE A 220 5.95 0.99 15.74
N GLN A 221 5.81 1.54 16.96
CA GLN A 221 6.92 2.15 17.71
C GLN A 221 6.91 1.76 19.18
N GLU A 222 5.91 1.03 19.64
CA GLU A 222 5.79 0.62 21.02
C GLU A 222 6.84 -0.43 21.36
N SER A 223 7.80 -0.08 22.23
CA SER A 223 8.90 -0.97 22.60
C SER A 223 8.41 -2.29 23.19
N ALA A 224 7.35 -2.25 23.99
CA ALA A 224 6.77 -3.45 24.62
C ALA A 224 6.19 -4.44 23.59
N LEU A 225 5.68 -3.96 22.44
CA LEU A 225 5.25 -4.81 21.34
C LEU A 225 6.46 -5.51 20.70
N ALA A 226 7.55 -4.78 20.44
CA ALA A 226 8.77 -5.35 19.88
C ALA A 226 9.36 -6.38 20.85
N ASP A 227 9.44 -6.09 22.16
CA ASP A 227 9.90 -7.03 23.18
C ASP A 227 9.08 -8.32 23.19
N GLY A 228 7.76 -8.20 23.07
CA GLY A 228 6.86 -9.35 23.01
C GLY A 228 7.03 -10.18 21.73
N LEU A 229 7.21 -9.51 20.59
CA LEU A 229 7.46 -10.17 19.30
C LEU A 229 8.79 -10.93 19.31
N GLU A 230 9.87 -10.25 19.68
CA GLU A 230 11.21 -10.84 19.76
C GLU A 230 11.25 -12.04 20.70
N ARG A 231 10.66 -11.90 21.91
CA ARG A 231 10.54 -13.00 22.87
C ARG A 231 9.74 -14.16 22.29
N GLY A 232 8.58 -13.89 21.69
CA GLY A 232 7.73 -14.94 21.15
C GLY A 232 8.39 -15.73 20.02
N LEU A 233 9.14 -15.06 19.13
CA LEU A 233 9.94 -15.71 18.08
C LEU A 233 11.11 -16.51 18.67
N ALA A 234 11.79 -15.97 19.67
CA ALA A 234 12.90 -16.65 20.37
C ALA A 234 12.40 -17.90 21.11
N ASP A 235 11.27 -17.84 21.83
CA ASP A 235 10.66 -18.97 22.51
C ASP A 235 10.23 -20.07 21.53
N ALA A 236 9.80 -19.70 20.32
CA ALA A 236 9.51 -20.61 19.21
C ALA A 236 10.79 -21.12 18.49
N ARG A 237 11.97 -20.61 18.85
CA ARG A 237 13.27 -20.89 18.21
C ARG A 237 13.29 -20.53 16.72
N VAL A 238 12.67 -19.39 16.37
CA VAL A 238 12.55 -18.88 15.00
C VAL A 238 13.55 -17.74 14.80
N PRO A 239 14.66 -17.95 14.07
CA PRO A 239 15.50 -16.85 13.60
C PRO A 239 14.68 -15.92 12.71
N ALA A 240 14.79 -14.62 12.95
CA ALA A 240 14.00 -13.64 12.22
C ALA A 240 14.86 -12.50 11.67
N HIS A 241 14.54 -12.06 10.45
CA HIS A 241 15.04 -10.81 9.88
C HIS A 241 14.04 -9.69 10.20
N LEU A 242 14.47 -8.71 10.99
CA LEU A 242 13.59 -7.70 11.58
C LEU A 242 13.76 -6.36 10.88
N VAL A 243 12.71 -5.89 10.20
CA VAL A 243 12.67 -4.59 9.55
C VAL A 243 11.51 -3.75 10.09
N GLY A 244 11.82 -2.53 10.54
CA GLY A 244 10.82 -1.61 11.05
C GLY A 244 11.41 -0.23 11.35
N GLU A 245 10.97 0.80 10.64
CA GLU A 245 11.46 2.18 10.82
C GLU A 245 11.31 2.67 12.27
N GLY A 246 10.21 2.31 12.95
CA GLY A 246 9.95 2.69 14.34
C GLY A 246 10.88 2.03 15.36
N TYR A 247 11.60 1.00 14.95
CA TYR A 247 12.48 0.21 15.81
C TYR A 247 13.96 0.29 15.40
N ALA A 248 14.31 1.20 14.51
CA ALA A 248 15.68 1.33 13.97
C ALA A 248 16.78 1.53 15.02
N GLN A 249 16.42 1.98 16.23
CA GLN A 249 17.36 2.17 17.34
C GLN A 249 17.55 0.90 18.19
N ARG A 250 16.81 -0.17 17.90
CA ARG A 250 16.92 -1.44 18.64
C ARG A 250 17.94 -2.37 17.97
N ALA A 251 18.69 -3.08 18.77
CA ALA A 251 19.64 -4.08 18.26
C ALA A 251 18.90 -5.16 17.44
N GLY A 252 19.44 -5.51 16.28
CA GLY A 252 18.86 -6.52 15.39
C GLY A 252 17.73 -6.01 14.49
N TRP A 253 17.29 -4.74 14.62
CA TRP A 253 16.31 -4.13 13.75
C TRP A 253 16.95 -3.25 12.68
N HIS A 254 16.47 -3.36 11.47
CA HIS A 254 16.81 -2.49 10.35
C HIS A 254 15.69 -1.47 10.12
N ALA A 255 16.03 -0.20 9.88
CA ALA A 255 15.03 0.82 9.54
C ALA A 255 14.36 0.49 8.22
N GLN A 256 15.16 0.11 7.24
CA GLN A 256 14.77 -0.25 5.88
C GLN A 256 15.74 -1.32 5.39
N ASP A 257 15.28 -2.17 4.49
CA ASP A 257 16.11 -3.14 3.80
C ASP A 257 15.60 -3.32 2.37
N GLU A 258 16.43 -2.99 1.41
CA GLU A 258 16.13 -3.13 -0.02
C GLU A 258 16.00 -4.59 -0.46
N HIS A 259 16.62 -5.51 0.29
CA HIS A 259 16.57 -6.96 0.04
C HIS A 259 15.48 -7.67 0.86
N TRP A 260 14.61 -6.92 1.55
CA TRP A 260 13.58 -7.53 2.39
C TRP A 260 12.67 -8.50 1.63
N ILE A 261 12.39 -8.21 0.35
CA ILE A 261 11.52 -9.08 -0.47
C ILE A 261 12.16 -10.44 -0.75
N GLU A 262 13.48 -10.49 -0.92
CA GLU A 262 14.27 -11.72 -1.07
C GLU A 262 14.19 -12.53 0.23
N MET A 263 14.37 -11.87 1.37
CA MET A 263 14.22 -12.50 2.68
C MET A 263 12.81 -13.03 2.88
N ALA A 264 11.77 -12.27 2.55
CA ALA A 264 10.37 -12.68 2.66
C ALA A 264 10.05 -13.87 1.75
N ALA A 265 10.53 -13.87 0.50
CA ALA A 265 10.31 -14.95 -0.45
C ALA A 265 10.97 -16.27 -0.04
N ARG A 266 12.08 -16.22 0.70
CA ARG A 266 12.85 -17.39 1.15
C ARG A 266 12.50 -17.84 2.56
N SER A 267 11.95 -16.97 3.40
CA SER A 267 11.56 -17.32 4.78
C SER A 267 10.45 -18.38 4.80
N ALA A 268 10.31 -19.07 5.93
CA ALA A 268 9.22 -20.01 6.14
C ALA A 268 7.87 -19.27 6.24
N PHE A 269 7.86 -18.10 6.87
CA PHE A 269 6.66 -17.26 6.94
C PHE A 269 7.02 -15.76 7.09
N ILE A 270 6.03 -14.92 6.82
CA ILE A 270 6.10 -13.46 6.97
C ILE A 270 5.43 -13.04 8.27
N VAL A 271 5.92 -11.99 8.91
CA VAL A 271 5.26 -11.32 10.05
C VAL A 271 5.00 -9.87 9.69
N SER A 272 3.75 -9.44 9.69
CA SER A 272 3.40 -8.05 9.42
C SER A 272 2.00 -7.69 9.91
N ALA A 273 1.68 -6.39 9.93
CA ALA A 273 0.28 -5.95 10.03
C ALA A 273 -0.51 -6.36 8.76
N PRO A 274 -1.82 -6.60 8.85
CA PRO A 274 -2.65 -7.02 7.73
C PRO A 274 -2.94 -5.86 6.76
N GLY A 275 -1.87 -5.26 6.24
CA GLY A 275 -1.94 -4.26 5.18
C GLY A 275 -2.06 -4.90 3.79
N MET A 276 -2.62 -4.17 2.82
CA MET A 276 -2.80 -4.64 1.44
C MET A 276 -1.48 -5.13 0.82
N ALA A 277 -0.37 -4.42 1.06
CA ALA A 277 0.94 -4.80 0.53
C ALA A 277 1.44 -6.13 1.12
N ALA A 278 1.40 -6.29 2.46
CA ALA A 278 1.84 -7.50 3.13
C ALA A 278 1.05 -8.74 2.69
N LEU A 279 -0.30 -8.62 2.64
CA LEU A 279 -1.17 -9.68 2.17
C LEU A 279 -0.93 -10.02 0.69
N SER A 280 -0.63 -9.00 -0.14
CA SER A 280 -0.29 -9.22 -1.55
C SER A 280 1.03 -9.97 -1.70
N ILE A 281 2.04 -9.63 -0.91
CA ILE A 281 3.35 -10.32 -0.91
C ILE A 281 3.16 -11.77 -0.45
N ALA A 282 2.46 -11.99 0.67
CA ALA A 282 2.19 -13.33 1.17
C ALA A 282 1.45 -14.20 0.13
N ALA A 283 0.46 -13.63 -0.57
CA ALA A 283 -0.28 -14.32 -1.61
C ALA A 283 0.58 -14.64 -2.84
N VAL A 284 1.40 -13.68 -3.30
CA VAL A 284 2.24 -13.83 -4.51
C VAL A 284 3.34 -14.86 -4.30
N TYR A 285 4.05 -14.75 -3.16
CA TYR A 285 5.16 -15.64 -2.84
C TYR A 285 4.70 -16.91 -2.11
N ARG A 286 3.37 -17.12 -2.00
CA ARG A 286 2.74 -18.29 -1.33
C ARG A 286 3.28 -18.54 0.07
N LYS A 287 3.51 -17.47 0.83
CA LYS A 287 4.06 -17.55 2.18
C LYS A 287 2.94 -17.52 3.22
N PRO A 288 2.97 -18.41 4.20
CA PRO A 288 2.19 -18.25 5.43
C PRO A 288 2.52 -16.91 6.07
N ILE A 289 1.55 -16.29 6.77
CA ILE A 289 1.77 -14.98 7.40
C ILE A 289 1.23 -14.94 8.83
N LEU A 290 2.03 -14.41 9.74
CA LEU A 290 1.60 -14.00 11.06
C LEU A 290 1.13 -12.53 11.00
N LEU A 291 -0.16 -12.32 11.21
CA LEU A 291 -0.78 -11.00 11.20
C LEU A 291 -0.78 -10.42 12.62
N LEU A 292 -0.08 -9.30 12.77
CA LEU A 292 -0.07 -8.54 14.02
C LEU A 292 -1.19 -7.49 13.98
N LEU A 293 -2.18 -7.64 14.84
CA LEU A 293 -3.30 -6.73 14.95
C LEU A 293 -3.13 -5.80 16.16
N THR A 294 -3.48 -4.55 15.95
CA THR A 294 -3.69 -3.54 16.99
C THR A 294 -5.16 -3.15 17.02
N ASP A 295 -5.54 -2.13 17.79
CA ASP A 295 -6.93 -1.64 17.86
C ASP A 295 -7.31 -0.80 16.61
N GLN A 296 -7.14 -1.39 15.41
CA GLN A 296 -7.51 -0.78 14.14
C GLN A 296 -8.54 -1.64 13.40
N PRO A 297 -9.78 -1.16 13.21
CA PRO A 297 -10.85 -1.93 12.55
C PRO A 297 -10.50 -2.41 11.14
N GLU A 298 -9.73 -1.61 10.38
CA GLU A 298 -9.28 -2.00 9.04
C GLU A 298 -8.39 -3.24 9.06
N GLN A 299 -7.54 -3.37 10.08
CA GLN A 299 -6.69 -4.55 10.25
C GLN A 299 -7.53 -5.82 10.46
N ALA A 300 -8.58 -5.74 11.29
CA ALA A 300 -9.47 -6.86 11.53
C ALA A 300 -10.23 -7.28 10.25
N ILE A 301 -10.72 -6.30 9.47
CA ILE A 301 -11.39 -6.56 8.19
C ILE A 301 -10.45 -7.25 7.20
N ASN A 302 -9.22 -6.75 7.06
CA ASN A 302 -8.24 -7.34 6.15
C ASN A 302 -7.82 -8.75 6.58
N ALA A 303 -7.70 -9.02 7.89
CA ALA A 303 -7.43 -10.35 8.41
C ALA A 303 -8.58 -11.34 8.10
N GLN A 304 -9.84 -10.91 8.29
CA GLN A 304 -11.00 -11.71 7.89
C GLN A 304 -11.03 -12.00 6.39
N ARG A 305 -10.70 -11.02 5.56
CA ARG A 305 -10.62 -11.21 4.11
C ARG A 305 -9.52 -12.18 3.73
N ALA A 306 -8.37 -12.14 4.40
CA ALA A 306 -7.28 -13.11 4.19
C ALA A 306 -7.75 -14.54 4.47
N ALA A 307 -8.56 -14.73 5.53
CA ALA A 307 -9.17 -16.01 5.85
C ALA A 307 -10.11 -16.51 4.73
N HIS A 308 -11.01 -15.67 4.24
CA HIS A 308 -11.95 -16.02 3.17
C HIS A 308 -11.26 -16.39 1.85
N LEU A 309 -10.05 -15.87 1.62
CA LEU A 309 -9.27 -16.15 0.42
C LEU A 309 -8.32 -17.37 0.56
N GLY A 310 -8.41 -18.08 1.67
CA GLY A 310 -7.60 -19.26 1.92
C GLY A 310 -6.12 -18.98 2.15
N LEU A 311 -5.75 -17.72 2.48
CA LEU A 311 -4.38 -17.39 2.81
C LEU A 311 -4.00 -18.06 4.14
N HIS A 312 -2.95 -18.88 4.13
CA HIS A 312 -2.45 -19.49 5.36
C HIS A 312 -1.94 -18.40 6.32
N HIS A 313 -2.66 -18.16 7.40
CA HIS A 313 -2.31 -17.11 8.36
C HIS A 313 -2.62 -17.51 9.79
N ARG A 314 -1.96 -16.80 10.72
CA ARG A 314 -2.26 -16.78 12.14
C ARG A 314 -2.34 -15.33 12.59
N ILE A 315 -2.98 -15.10 13.72
CA ILE A 315 -3.22 -13.77 14.25
C ILE A 315 -2.65 -13.68 15.66
N ALA A 316 -1.86 -12.63 15.94
CA ALA A 316 -1.50 -12.21 17.29
C ALA A 316 -2.00 -10.78 17.51
N VAL A 317 -2.80 -10.57 18.56
CA VAL A 317 -3.41 -9.27 18.88
C VAL A 317 -2.62 -8.59 19.98
N TRP A 318 -2.12 -7.40 19.70
CA TRP A 318 -1.49 -6.55 20.70
C TRP A 318 -2.53 -5.83 21.57
N GLN A 319 -2.48 -6.03 22.86
CA GLN A 319 -3.38 -5.42 23.86
C GLN A 319 -2.61 -4.78 25.03
N GLY A 320 -1.39 -4.32 24.80
CA GLY A 320 -0.56 -3.71 25.84
C GLY A 320 0.05 -4.70 26.86
N ARG A 321 -0.06 -6.02 26.64
CA ARG A 321 0.44 -7.05 27.56
C ARG A 321 1.49 -7.91 26.89
N THR A 322 2.76 -7.57 27.12
CA THR A 322 3.92 -8.21 26.47
C THR A 322 3.94 -9.73 26.63
N GLY A 323 3.67 -10.28 27.84
CA GLY A 323 3.72 -11.71 28.08
C GLY A 323 2.61 -12.50 27.36
N ASP A 324 1.39 -11.97 27.29
CA ASP A 324 0.28 -12.61 26.59
C ASP A 324 0.54 -12.59 25.07
N PHE A 325 1.04 -11.46 24.57
CA PHE A 325 1.39 -11.29 23.17
C PHE A 325 2.55 -12.22 22.76
N ALA A 326 3.61 -12.32 23.58
CA ALA A 326 4.71 -13.24 23.32
C ALA A 326 4.23 -14.69 23.21
N ARG A 327 3.37 -15.15 24.12
CA ARG A 327 2.78 -16.51 24.04
C ARG A 327 1.95 -16.71 22.76
N ALA A 328 1.15 -15.72 22.38
CA ALA A 328 0.39 -15.80 21.13
C ALA A 328 1.29 -15.88 19.91
N VAL A 329 2.37 -15.10 19.88
CA VAL A 329 3.40 -15.14 18.82
C VAL A 329 4.09 -16.51 18.80
N THR A 330 4.50 -17.06 19.96
CA THR A 330 5.16 -18.39 20.05
C THR A 330 4.28 -19.48 19.45
N THR A 331 3.02 -19.53 19.86
CA THR A 331 2.05 -20.52 19.34
C THR A 331 1.86 -20.37 17.84
N ALA A 332 1.59 -19.15 17.38
CA ALA A 332 1.36 -18.86 15.98
C ALA A 332 2.60 -19.15 15.10
N ALA A 333 3.79 -18.78 15.55
CA ALA A 333 5.04 -19.05 14.82
C ALA A 333 5.30 -20.56 14.68
N SER A 334 5.09 -21.33 15.77
CA SER A 334 5.26 -22.79 15.74
C SER A 334 4.29 -23.46 14.78
N GLU A 335 3.02 -23.01 14.75
CA GLU A 335 2.02 -23.52 13.81
C GLU A 335 2.32 -23.16 12.35
N LEU A 336 2.83 -21.94 12.10
CA LEU A 336 3.20 -21.50 10.76
C LEU A 336 4.44 -22.23 10.24
N LEU A 337 5.42 -22.53 11.10
CA LEU A 337 6.57 -23.36 10.72
C LEU A 337 6.13 -24.76 10.31
N ALA A 338 5.15 -25.35 10.99
CA ALA A 338 4.64 -26.67 10.64
C ALA A 338 3.90 -26.69 9.27
N LEU A 339 3.44 -25.53 8.82
CA LEU A 339 2.79 -25.36 7.50
C LEU A 339 3.79 -25.04 6.38
N ALA A 340 5.00 -24.63 6.73
CA ALA A 340 6.01 -24.26 5.75
C ALA A 340 6.49 -25.50 5.00
N ASP A 341 6.23 -25.52 3.69
CA ASP A 341 6.71 -26.58 2.80
C ASP A 341 8.20 -26.36 2.52
N SER A 342 9.05 -27.12 3.20
CA SER A 342 10.51 -27.03 3.06
C SER A 342 11.06 -27.67 1.78
N GLY A 343 10.23 -28.43 1.03
CA GLY A 343 10.69 -29.17 -0.14
C GLY A 343 10.80 -28.35 -1.43
N ASN A 344 10.07 -27.23 -1.57
CA ASN A 344 9.94 -26.46 -2.82
C ASN A 344 10.11 -24.94 -2.66
N ALA A 345 10.79 -24.48 -1.61
CA ALA A 345 10.91 -23.04 -1.30
C ALA A 345 11.51 -22.23 -2.46
N HIS A 346 12.53 -22.77 -3.14
CA HIS A 346 13.17 -22.10 -4.27
C HIS A 346 12.21 -21.97 -5.48
N GLN A 347 11.55 -23.04 -5.84
CA GLN A 347 10.57 -23.04 -6.93
C GLN A 347 9.41 -22.08 -6.62
N ALA A 348 8.87 -22.11 -5.40
CA ALA A 348 7.81 -21.20 -4.98
C ALA A 348 8.24 -19.73 -5.02
N ALA A 349 9.48 -19.42 -4.66
CA ALA A 349 10.04 -18.07 -4.76
C ALA A 349 10.16 -17.61 -6.22
N GLN A 350 10.61 -18.49 -7.12
CA GLN A 350 10.71 -18.20 -8.55
C GLN A 350 9.32 -17.98 -9.19
N GLU A 351 8.36 -18.86 -8.92
CA GLU A 351 6.97 -18.69 -9.38
C GLU A 351 6.37 -17.38 -8.83
N GLY A 352 6.66 -17.04 -7.58
CA GLY A 352 6.26 -15.78 -6.95
C GLY A 352 6.88 -14.57 -7.66
N ARG A 353 8.15 -14.66 -8.03
CA ARG A 353 8.83 -13.62 -8.81
C ARG A 353 8.15 -13.38 -10.16
N GLU A 354 7.85 -14.44 -10.89
CA GLU A 354 7.15 -14.35 -12.18
C GLU A 354 5.76 -13.74 -12.02
N ALA A 355 5.02 -14.14 -10.99
CA ALA A 355 3.72 -13.56 -10.67
C ALA A 355 3.81 -12.09 -10.28
N ALA A 356 4.85 -11.67 -9.54
CA ALA A 356 5.10 -10.27 -9.18
C ALA A 356 5.41 -9.43 -10.42
N ILE A 357 6.25 -9.93 -11.32
CA ILE A 357 6.55 -9.29 -12.61
C ILE A 357 5.27 -9.12 -13.44
N ALA A 358 4.47 -10.19 -13.59
CA ALA A 358 3.22 -10.13 -14.36
C ALA A 358 2.24 -9.10 -13.78
N ARG A 359 2.08 -9.04 -12.45
CA ARG A 359 1.24 -8.01 -11.80
C ARG A 359 1.71 -6.60 -12.13
N LEU A 360 3.01 -6.35 -12.04
CA LEU A 360 3.58 -5.03 -12.32
C LEU A 360 3.45 -4.66 -13.80
N GLN A 361 3.65 -5.62 -14.69
CA GLN A 361 3.45 -5.45 -16.14
C GLN A 361 2.01 -5.06 -16.48
N HIS A 362 1.00 -5.66 -15.88
CA HIS A 362 -0.39 -5.29 -16.09
C HIS A 362 -0.66 -3.81 -15.76
N TRP A 363 -0.10 -3.31 -14.66
CA TRP A 363 -0.19 -1.88 -14.32
C TRP A 363 0.52 -1.00 -15.32
N THR A 364 1.71 -1.40 -15.72
CA THR A 364 2.57 -0.64 -16.64
C THR A 364 1.92 -0.53 -18.01
N VAL A 365 1.46 -1.64 -18.56
CA VAL A 365 0.78 -1.68 -19.86
C VAL A 365 -0.47 -0.83 -19.83
N LEU A 366 -1.36 -1.02 -18.85
CA LEU A 366 -2.60 -0.26 -18.75
C LEU A 366 -2.34 1.25 -18.68
N LEU A 367 -1.43 1.71 -17.79
CA LEU A 367 -1.17 3.13 -17.63
C LEU A 367 -0.43 3.72 -18.83
N HIS A 368 0.46 2.95 -19.47
CA HIS A 368 1.13 3.36 -20.71
C HIS A 368 0.13 3.53 -21.85
N ASP A 369 -0.76 2.57 -22.06
CA ASP A 369 -1.79 2.61 -23.11
C ASP A 369 -2.77 3.75 -22.89
N LEU A 370 -3.26 3.92 -21.64
CA LEU A 370 -4.07 5.06 -21.28
C LEU A 370 -3.37 6.41 -21.55
N ALA A 371 -2.05 6.49 -21.39
CA ALA A 371 -1.30 7.72 -21.69
C ALA A 371 -1.04 7.91 -23.19
N ALA A 372 -0.84 6.82 -23.94
CA ALA A 372 -0.56 6.86 -25.38
C ALA A 372 -1.81 7.12 -26.22
N GLU A 373 -2.97 6.65 -25.80
CA GLU A 373 -4.24 6.89 -26.46
C GLU A 373 -4.58 8.38 -26.46
N LYS A 374 -4.64 9.00 -27.63
CA LYS A 374 -5.16 10.36 -27.74
C LYS A 374 -6.65 10.36 -27.35
N PRO A 375 -7.06 11.23 -26.41
CA PRO A 375 -8.46 11.32 -26.03
C PRO A 375 -9.30 11.62 -27.29
N THR A 376 -10.17 10.71 -27.65
CA THR A 376 -11.21 10.94 -28.67
C THR A 376 -11.97 12.22 -28.31
N ARG A 377 -12.16 13.10 -29.29
CA ARG A 377 -12.78 14.44 -29.15
C ARG A 377 -14.20 14.37 -28.63
#